data_43ce10d3075a9a21167a1190f5b92b54
#
_entry.id   43ce10d3075a9a21167a1190f5b92b54
#
_cell.length_a   1.000
_cell.length_b   1.000
_cell.length_c   1.000
_cell.angle_alpha   90.00
_cell.angle_beta   90.00
_cell.angle_gamma   90.00
#
_symmetry.space_group_name_H-M   'P 1'
#
loop_
_entity.id
_entity.type
_entity.pdbx_description
1 polymer ?
#
loop_
_entity_poly.entity_id
_entity_poly.type
_entity_poly.pdbx_seq_one_letter_code
_entity_poly.pdbx_strand_id
1 'polypeptide(L)'
;FRAWANFELVTLWGTAPLVDHLLEPGEYRQGNSTPEALWAAVESDLNDAISMNALPSKKNKDDRETGMRVTQEVAKAYLGKAYLFQKKYQEAAIVLNEVVDSKKYDLFRDDYDMQFHAVNNNNCESMLELQWRNDQEQTWSQFDMTFLMQGWRTAYFNMSGTADKEIAQGTYGFLNPRKSLYDAFVQAEGPDGYRLKHTMLNESQMAEYGAKVSPGMAVYGCEGYFMFKNRSLKSDCIMDASYFQGFQYTDRRIMRYAE
;
A
#
# COMPACT_ATOMS: atom_id res chain seq x y z
N PHE A 1 -2.55 17.11 5.57
CA PHE A 1 -1.98 16.06 6.44
C PHE A 1 -2.73 15.97 7.78
N ARG A 2 -3.14 17.10 8.43
CA ARG A 2 -3.89 17.06 9.69
C ARG A 2 -5.23 16.30 9.53
N ALA A 3 -5.94 16.53 8.44
CA ALA A 3 -7.15 15.78 8.11
C ALA A 3 -6.90 14.28 8.03
N TRP A 4 -5.82 13.87 7.35
CA TRP A 4 -5.44 12.44 7.26
C TRP A 4 -5.14 11.84 8.64
N ALA A 5 -4.37 12.54 9.47
CA ALA A 5 -4.08 12.06 10.82
C ALA A 5 -5.34 11.90 11.68
N ASN A 6 -6.26 12.89 11.66
CA ASN A 6 -7.52 12.82 12.38
C ASN A 6 -8.47 11.73 11.80
N PHE A 7 -8.42 11.50 10.47
CA PHE A 7 -9.15 10.39 9.83
C PHE A 7 -8.68 9.04 10.37
N GLU A 8 -7.37 8.81 10.45
CA GLU A 8 -6.81 7.57 11.03
C GLU A 8 -7.20 7.43 12.51
N LEU A 9 -7.10 8.51 13.29
CA LEU A 9 -7.47 8.50 14.70
C LEU A 9 -8.93 8.13 14.92
N VAL A 10 -9.86 8.77 14.20
CA VAL A 10 -11.29 8.50 14.38
C VAL A 10 -11.71 7.13 13.87
N THR A 11 -11.08 6.62 12.80
CA THR A 11 -11.42 5.29 12.27
C THR A 11 -10.87 4.15 13.12
N LEU A 12 -9.71 4.32 13.76
CA LEU A 12 -9.07 3.28 14.57
C LEU A 12 -9.57 3.26 16.02
N TRP A 13 -9.81 4.43 16.61
CA TRP A 13 -10.14 4.54 18.05
C TRP A 13 -11.53 5.14 18.33
N GLY A 14 -12.18 5.71 17.36
CA GLY A 14 -13.48 6.39 17.53
C GLY A 14 -13.33 7.74 18.20
N THR A 15 -12.63 7.82 19.32
CA THR A 15 -12.37 9.05 20.07
C THR A 15 -10.86 9.27 20.22
N ALA A 16 -10.40 10.52 20.09
CA ALA A 16 -9.02 10.92 20.28
C ALA A 16 -8.95 12.40 20.66
N PRO A 17 -7.84 12.89 21.24
CA PRO A 17 -7.65 14.32 21.38
C PRO A 17 -7.65 15.00 20.00
N LEU A 18 -8.40 16.08 19.86
CA LEU A 18 -8.37 16.91 18.66
C LEU A 18 -7.34 18.01 18.83
N VAL A 19 -6.22 17.87 18.11
CA VAL A 19 -5.14 18.86 18.11
C VAL A 19 -5.23 19.69 16.83
N ASP A 20 -5.65 20.93 16.94
CA ASP A 20 -5.87 21.85 15.82
C ASP A 20 -4.82 22.99 15.74
N HIS A 21 -4.00 23.12 16.75
CA HIS A 21 -2.91 24.10 16.84
C HIS A 21 -1.64 23.51 17.48
N LEU A 22 -0.55 24.30 17.50
CA LEU A 22 0.66 23.92 18.22
C LEU A 22 0.41 24.07 19.72
N LEU A 23 0.47 22.94 20.46
CA LEU A 23 0.16 22.90 21.88
C LEU A 23 1.23 23.58 22.72
N GLU A 24 0.80 24.33 23.73
CA GLU A 24 1.66 24.81 24.81
C GLU A 24 1.81 23.75 25.92
N PRO A 25 2.86 23.80 26.75
CA PRO A 25 3.12 22.77 27.77
C PRO A 25 1.95 22.46 28.71
N GLY A 26 1.09 23.44 28.99
CA GLY A 26 -0.12 23.27 29.81
C GLY A 26 -1.25 22.50 29.12
N GLU A 27 -1.20 22.33 27.79
CA GLU A 27 -2.24 21.73 26.95
C GLU A 27 -1.93 20.27 26.56
N TYR A 28 -0.76 19.73 26.95
CA TYR A 28 -0.35 18.38 26.54
C TYR A 28 -1.24 17.25 27.08
N ARG A 29 -2.06 17.55 28.10
CA ARG A 29 -3.00 16.58 28.69
C ARG A 29 -4.43 16.95 28.32
N GLN A 30 -4.80 16.62 27.07
CA GLN A 30 -6.15 16.82 26.56
C GLN A 30 -7.00 15.57 26.75
N GLY A 31 -8.29 15.76 26.99
CA GLY A 31 -9.28 14.68 26.90
C GLY A 31 -9.59 14.33 25.44
N ASN A 32 -10.22 13.18 25.24
CA ASN A 32 -10.69 12.78 23.93
C ASN A 32 -11.88 13.63 23.49
N SER A 33 -11.87 14.03 22.23
CA SER A 33 -13.02 14.61 21.53
C SER A 33 -13.96 13.52 21.04
N THR A 34 -15.20 13.89 20.75
CA THR A 34 -16.20 12.96 20.22
C THR A 34 -15.89 12.60 18.76
N PRO A 35 -16.40 11.45 18.26
CA PRO A 35 -16.26 11.10 16.84
C PRO A 35 -16.80 12.19 15.91
N GLU A 36 -17.91 12.84 16.27
CA GLU A 36 -18.52 13.90 15.46
C GLU A 36 -17.60 15.12 15.35
N ALA A 37 -16.92 15.51 16.44
CA ALA A 37 -15.97 16.62 16.41
C ALA A 37 -14.73 16.30 15.56
N LEU A 38 -14.24 15.06 15.64
CA LEU A 38 -13.11 14.60 14.80
C LEU A 38 -13.50 14.57 13.32
N TRP A 39 -14.68 14.02 12.97
CA TRP A 39 -15.16 14.04 11.59
C TRP A 39 -15.38 15.46 11.06
N ALA A 40 -15.94 16.36 11.86
CA ALA A 40 -16.10 17.77 11.48
C ALA A 40 -14.75 18.43 11.18
N ALA A 41 -13.72 18.16 11.97
CA ALA A 41 -12.37 18.67 11.74
C ALA A 41 -11.75 18.09 10.45
N VAL A 42 -11.94 16.79 10.18
CA VAL A 42 -11.50 16.15 8.93
C VAL A 42 -12.15 16.80 7.71
N GLU A 43 -13.47 16.98 7.75
CA GLU A 43 -14.22 17.63 6.66
C GLU A 43 -13.81 19.08 6.45
N SER A 44 -13.65 19.84 7.54
CA SER A 44 -13.23 21.24 7.46
C SER A 44 -11.86 21.38 6.82
N ASP A 45 -10.87 20.64 7.31
CA ASP A 45 -9.50 20.68 6.79
C ASP A 45 -9.42 20.30 5.31
N LEU A 46 -10.19 19.29 4.87
CA LEU A 46 -10.20 18.85 3.47
C LEU A 46 -10.91 19.88 2.58
N ASN A 47 -12.03 20.44 3.04
CA ASN A 47 -12.73 21.50 2.30
C ASN A 47 -11.88 22.77 2.17
N ASP A 48 -11.16 23.16 3.23
CA ASP A 48 -10.23 24.28 3.19
C ASP A 48 -9.10 24.02 2.19
N ALA A 49 -8.49 22.82 2.23
CA ALA A 49 -7.43 22.45 1.31
C ALA A 49 -7.88 22.45 -0.17
N ILE A 50 -9.14 22.06 -0.43
CA ILE A 50 -9.73 22.07 -1.77
C ILE A 50 -10.05 23.51 -2.19
N SER A 51 -10.69 24.31 -1.33
CA SER A 51 -11.17 25.66 -1.65
C SER A 51 -10.03 26.66 -1.88
N MET A 52 -8.93 26.52 -1.14
CA MET A 52 -7.74 27.36 -1.32
C MET A 52 -7.11 27.23 -2.70
N ASN A 53 -7.38 26.12 -3.42
CA ASN A 53 -6.83 25.82 -4.73
C ASN A 53 -5.29 25.94 -4.82
N ALA A 54 -4.60 25.70 -3.70
CA ALA A 54 -3.15 25.80 -3.58
C ALA A 54 -2.44 24.45 -3.80
N LEU A 55 -3.18 23.34 -3.74
CA LEU A 55 -2.64 22.03 -4.01
C LEU A 55 -2.39 21.85 -5.51
N PRO A 56 -1.29 21.17 -5.91
CA PRO A 56 -1.07 20.84 -7.31
C PRO A 56 -2.15 19.89 -7.82
N SER A 57 -2.30 19.82 -9.12
CA SER A 57 -3.19 18.88 -9.78
C SER A 57 -2.46 18.20 -10.93
N LYS A 58 -2.57 16.88 -11.06
CA LYS A 58 -1.92 16.14 -12.16
C LYS A 58 -2.38 16.67 -13.51
N LYS A 59 -1.48 16.72 -14.47
CA LYS A 59 -1.80 17.10 -15.86
C LYS A 59 -2.62 16.02 -16.56
N ASN A 60 -2.24 14.77 -16.33
CA ASN A 60 -2.89 13.56 -16.85
C ASN A 60 -2.52 12.36 -15.98
N LYS A 61 -3.02 11.16 -16.32
CA LYS A 61 -2.79 9.93 -15.57
C LYS A 61 -1.31 9.48 -15.48
N ASP A 62 -0.47 9.93 -16.40
CA ASP A 62 0.95 9.56 -16.50
C ASP A 62 1.88 10.59 -15.84
N ASP A 63 1.33 11.64 -15.24
CA ASP A 63 2.09 12.67 -14.51
C ASP A 63 2.52 12.15 -13.14
N ARG A 64 3.59 11.36 -13.13
CA ARG A 64 4.14 10.76 -11.91
C ARG A 64 4.78 11.80 -10.99
N GLU A 65 5.40 12.84 -11.53
CA GLU A 65 6.08 13.87 -10.75
C GLU A 65 5.12 14.63 -9.83
N THR A 66 4.00 15.10 -10.38
CA THR A 66 2.95 15.71 -9.55
C THR A 66 2.30 14.70 -8.62
N GLY A 67 2.18 13.44 -9.04
CA GLY A 67 1.65 12.32 -8.26
C GLY A 67 2.42 12.01 -6.99
N MET A 68 3.71 12.42 -6.89
CA MET A 68 4.50 12.31 -5.65
C MET A 68 4.04 13.28 -4.55
N ARG A 69 3.11 14.18 -4.84
CA ARG A 69 2.61 15.21 -3.91
C ARG A 69 1.14 14.96 -3.58
N VAL A 70 0.69 15.53 -2.47
CA VAL A 70 -0.74 15.62 -2.20
C VAL A 70 -1.36 16.55 -3.24
N THR A 71 -2.28 16.02 -4.04
CA THR A 71 -2.98 16.78 -5.11
C THR A 71 -4.38 17.18 -4.70
N GLN A 72 -5.00 18.06 -5.48
CA GLN A 72 -6.42 18.41 -5.33
C GLN A 72 -7.32 17.17 -5.37
N GLU A 73 -7.03 16.25 -6.27
CA GLU A 73 -7.79 15.01 -6.45
C GLU A 73 -7.64 14.09 -5.23
N VAL A 74 -6.47 14.06 -4.59
CA VAL A 74 -6.23 13.31 -3.34
C VAL A 74 -7.07 13.90 -2.20
N ALA A 75 -7.10 15.23 -2.05
CA ALA A 75 -7.92 15.88 -1.03
C ALA A 75 -9.42 15.56 -1.24
N LYS A 76 -9.91 15.61 -2.48
CA LYS A 76 -11.29 15.23 -2.83
C LYS A 76 -11.58 13.76 -2.55
N ALA A 77 -10.66 12.86 -2.90
CA ALA A 77 -10.82 11.43 -2.65
C ALA A 77 -10.89 11.11 -1.14
N TYR A 78 -10.05 11.77 -0.33
CA TYR A 78 -10.13 11.63 1.12
C TYR A 78 -11.42 12.22 1.71
N LEU A 79 -11.92 13.33 1.18
CA LEU A 79 -13.21 13.88 1.58
C LEU A 79 -14.36 12.90 1.26
N GLY A 80 -14.34 12.31 0.06
CA GLY A 80 -15.29 11.27 -0.32
C GLY A 80 -15.21 10.04 0.59
N LYS A 81 -13.99 9.59 0.92
CA LYS A 81 -13.76 8.49 1.86
C LYS A 81 -14.30 8.83 3.26
N ALA A 82 -14.06 10.07 3.75
CA ALA A 82 -14.59 10.54 5.02
C ALA A 82 -16.13 10.54 5.04
N TYR A 83 -16.77 10.97 3.96
CA TYR A 83 -18.23 10.90 3.82
C TYR A 83 -18.75 9.46 3.80
N LEU A 84 -18.07 8.54 3.10
CA LEU A 84 -18.45 7.12 3.09
C LEU A 84 -18.42 6.50 4.49
N PHE A 85 -17.40 6.76 5.29
CA PHE A 85 -17.29 6.26 6.66
C PHE A 85 -18.42 6.79 7.57
N GLN A 86 -18.93 7.98 7.29
CA GLN A 86 -20.06 8.60 7.98
C GLN A 86 -21.42 8.24 7.36
N LYS A 87 -21.47 7.40 6.31
CA LYS A 87 -22.68 7.05 5.55
C LYS A 87 -23.36 8.23 4.85
N LYS A 88 -22.62 9.31 4.58
CA LYS A 88 -23.03 10.46 3.78
C LYS A 88 -22.84 10.13 2.29
N TYR A 89 -23.63 9.18 1.78
CA TYR A 89 -23.40 8.56 0.46
C TYR A 89 -23.59 9.53 -0.71
N GLN A 90 -24.52 10.48 -0.60
CA GLN A 90 -24.76 11.46 -1.66
C GLN A 90 -23.60 12.44 -1.80
N GLU A 91 -23.12 12.98 -0.68
CA GLU A 91 -21.97 13.88 -0.63
C GLU A 91 -20.70 13.15 -1.11
N ALA A 92 -20.50 11.91 -0.70
CA ALA A 92 -19.41 11.08 -1.18
C ALA A 92 -19.44 10.92 -2.70
N ALA A 93 -20.62 10.57 -3.27
CA ALA A 93 -20.76 10.37 -4.71
C ALA A 93 -20.46 11.66 -5.51
N ILE A 94 -20.89 12.82 -5.02
CA ILE A 94 -20.63 14.11 -5.68
C ILE A 94 -19.12 14.35 -5.78
N VAL A 95 -18.41 14.33 -4.65
CA VAL A 95 -16.97 14.67 -4.64
C VAL A 95 -16.11 13.60 -5.32
N LEU A 96 -16.47 12.32 -5.22
CA LEU A 96 -15.73 11.24 -5.90
C LEU A 96 -15.93 11.27 -7.41
N ASN A 97 -17.13 11.62 -7.90
CA ASN A 97 -17.34 11.81 -9.33
C ASN A 97 -16.48 12.93 -9.90
N GLU A 98 -16.20 14.00 -9.17
CA GLU A 98 -15.25 15.02 -9.63
C GLU A 98 -13.84 14.46 -9.85
N VAL A 99 -13.41 13.48 -9.04
CA VAL A 99 -12.13 12.80 -9.23
C VAL A 99 -12.17 11.92 -10.50
N VAL A 100 -13.24 11.16 -10.68
CA VAL A 100 -13.44 10.29 -11.86
C VAL A 100 -13.49 11.11 -13.14
N ASP A 101 -14.25 12.20 -13.13
CA ASP A 101 -14.44 13.08 -14.29
C ASP A 101 -13.19 13.87 -14.67
N SER A 102 -12.26 14.03 -13.73
CA SER A 102 -10.98 14.70 -13.99
C SER A 102 -10.12 13.97 -15.04
N LYS A 103 -10.31 12.64 -15.21
CA LYS A 103 -9.52 11.75 -16.08
C LYS A 103 -8.01 11.77 -15.79
N LYS A 104 -7.62 12.16 -14.57
CA LYS A 104 -6.21 12.28 -14.16
C LYS A 104 -5.66 11.03 -13.49
N TYR A 105 -6.50 10.04 -13.29
CA TYR A 105 -6.18 8.71 -12.80
C TYR A 105 -6.86 7.67 -13.67
N ASP A 106 -6.34 6.44 -13.65
CA ASP A 106 -6.92 5.29 -14.36
C ASP A 106 -6.56 4.03 -13.57
N LEU A 107 -7.24 2.92 -13.83
CA LEU A 107 -6.87 1.62 -13.30
C LEU A 107 -5.57 1.14 -13.93
N PHE A 108 -4.71 0.52 -13.13
CA PHE A 108 -3.51 -0.13 -13.61
C PHE A 108 -3.86 -1.33 -14.49
N ARG A 109 -3.26 -1.44 -15.69
CA ARG A 109 -3.66 -2.40 -16.73
C ARG A 109 -2.64 -3.50 -16.99
N ASP A 110 -1.43 -3.39 -16.44
CA ASP A 110 -0.42 -4.45 -16.52
C ASP A 110 -0.70 -5.56 -15.50
N ASP A 111 0.19 -6.53 -15.39
CA ASP A 111 0.05 -7.64 -14.44
C ASP A 111 -0.20 -7.14 -13.01
N TYR A 112 -1.24 -7.64 -12.39
CA TYR A 112 -1.77 -7.12 -11.12
C TYR A 112 -0.73 -7.05 -9.99
N ASP A 113 0.15 -8.04 -9.88
CA ASP A 113 1.21 -8.04 -8.87
C ASP A 113 2.26 -6.97 -9.12
N MET A 114 2.55 -6.64 -10.38
CA MET A 114 3.55 -5.63 -10.74
C MET A 114 3.19 -4.22 -10.25
N GLN A 115 1.93 -3.96 -9.95
CA GLN A 115 1.49 -2.72 -9.34
C GLN A 115 2.21 -2.43 -8.00
N PHE A 116 2.64 -3.48 -7.29
CA PHE A 116 3.20 -3.37 -5.93
C PHE A 116 4.73 -3.37 -5.91
N HIS A 117 5.38 -3.15 -7.05
CA HIS A 117 6.82 -3.11 -7.20
C HIS A 117 7.32 -1.69 -7.54
N ALA A 118 8.59 -1.40 -7.19
CA ALA A 118 9.17 -0.06 -7.28
C ALA A 118 9.12 0.55 -8.70
N VAL A 119 9.20 -0.27 -9.75
CA VAL A 119 9.08 0.18 -11.14
C VAL A 119 7.75 0.90 -11.42
N ASN A 120 6.73 0.58 -10.61
CA ASN A 120 5.39 1.14 -10.72
C ASN A 120 5.03 2.09 -9.58
N ASN A 121 6.02 2.63 -8.86
CA ASN A 121 5.79 3.74 -7.94
C ASN A 121 5.14 4.91 -8.67
N ASN A 122 4.15 5.54 -8.02
CA ASN A 122 3.40 6.69 -8.56
C ASN A 122 2.78 6.43 -9.95
N ASN A 123 2.28 5.22 -10.19
CA ASN A 123 1.63 4.87 -11.47
C ASN A 123 0.28 5.59 -11.65
N CYS A 124 -0.44 5.26 -12.72
CA CYS A 124 -1.71 5.91 -13.07
C CYS A 124 -2.82 5.69 -12.03
N GLU A 125 -2.74 4.63 -11.24
CA GLU A 125 -3.73 4.31 -10.20
C GLU A 125 -3.34 4.90 -8.83
N SER A 126 -2.08 5.25 -8.62
CA SER A 126 -1.57 5.75 -7.35
C SER A 126 -2.08 7.16 -7.07
N MET A 127 -2.86 7.32 -6.00
CA MET A 127 -3.35 8.62 -5.55
C MET A 127 -2.47 9.22 -4.45
N LEU A 128 -2.12 8.43 -3.44
CA LEU A 128 -1.23 8.84 -2.36
C LEU A 128 -0.31 7.69 -1.99
N GLU A 129 0.99 7.95 -2.01
CA GLU A 129 2.02 7.01 -1.61
C GLU A 129 2.96 7.61 -0.56
N LEU A 130 3.43 6.80 0.36
CA LEU A 130 4.58 7.11 1.19
C LEU A 130 5.82 6.83 0.34
N GLN A 131 6.56 7.91 0.04
CA GLN A 131 7.68 7.87 -0.90
C GLN A 131 8.95 7.32 -0.27
N TRP A 132 9.61 6.41 -0.95
CA TRP A 132 10.92 5.88 -0.61
C TRP A 132 11.95 6.26 -1.70
N ARG A 133 13.21 6.44 -1.30
CA ARG A 133 14.27 6.81 -2.23
C ARG A 133 15.21 5.64 -2.49
N ASN A 134 15.61 5.45 -3.73
CA ASN A 134 16.74 4.58 -4.05
C ASN A 134 18.06 5.30 -3.72
N ASP A 135 18.43 5.25 -2.43
CA ASP A 135 19.59 5.99 -1.91
C ASP A 135 20.43 5.05 -1.02
N GLN A 136 21.56 4.62 -1.54
CA GLN A 136 22.44 3.66 -0.86
C GLN A 136 23.05 4.21 0.45
N GLU A 137 23.18 5.53 0.58
CA GLU A 137 23.71 6.17 1.79
C GLU A 137 22.66 6.22 2.91
N GLN A 138 21.40 5.99 2.59
CA GLN A 138 20.25 6.11 3.50
C GLN A 138 19.53 4.79 3.79
N THR A 139 20.16 3.65 3.56
CA THR A 139 19.52 2.33 3.66
C THR A 139 18.83 2.09 5.00
N TRP A 140 19.51 2.35 6.12
CA TRP A 140 18.95 2.13 7.45
C TRP A 140 17.84 3.11 7.84
N SER A 141 17.82 4.32 7.30
CA SER A 141 16.72 5.27 7.50
C SER A 141 15.46 4.88 6.72
N GLN A 142 15.59 4.00 5.74
CA GLN A 142 14.52 3.49 4.89
C GLN A 142 14.24 1.98 5.13
N PHE A 143 14.72 1.44 6.25
CA PHE A 143 14.46 0.05 6.60
C PHE A 143 12.96 -0.19 6.83
N ASP A 144 12.39 -1.13 6.08
CA ASP A 144 10.98 -1.50 6.24
C ASP A 144 10.83 -2.93 6.77
N MET A 145 10.40 -3.03 8.02
CA MET A 145 10.14 -4.29 8.69
C MET A 145 9.04 -5.10 7.98
N THR A 146 8.10 -4.46 7.28
CA THR A 146 7.00 -5.15 6.60
C THR A 146 7.52 -6.05 5.48
N PHE A 147 8.45 -5.55 4.66
CA PHE A 147 9.06 -6.36 3.62
C PHE A 147 9.88 -7.51 4.19
N LEU A 148 10.58 -7.27 5.30
CA LEU A 148 11.32 -8.31 6.00
C LEU A 148 10.41 -9.42 6.53
N MET A 149 9.21 -9.07 6.99
CA MET A 149 8.24 -10.04 7.51
C MET A 149 7.51 -10.82 6.41
N GLN A 150 7.14 -10.16 5.31
CA GLN A 150 6.22 -10.71 4.30
C GLN A 150 6.89 -11.49 3.18
N GLY A 151 8.17 -11.29 2.93
CA GLY A 151 8.85 -11.91 1.80
C GLY A 151 9.11 -13.40 2.00
N TRP A 152 9.66 -14.04 0.98
CA TRP A 152 10.02 -15.45 1.04
C TRP A 152 11.34 -15.64 1.80
N ARG A 153 11.37 -16.55 2.72
CA ARG A 153 12.62 -16.95 3.39
C ARG A 153 13.45 -17.80 2.45
N THR A 154 14.25 -17.15 1.61
CA THR A 154 14.98 -17.76 0.50
C THR A 154 15.89 -18.91 0.92
N ALA A 155 16.39 -18.91 2.15
CA ALA A 155 17.16 -20.04 2.71
C ALA A 155 16.39 -21.37 2.79
N TYR A 156 15.06 -21.36 2.65
CA TYR A 156 14.22 -22.56 2.68
C TYR A 156 13.88 -23.07 1.28
N PHE A 157 14.40 -22.43 0.26
CA PHE A 157 14.12 -22.79 -1.12
C PHE A 157 15.42 -23.10 -1.88
N ASN A 158 15.35 -24.10 -2.75
CA ASN A 158 16.31 -24.28 -3.84
C ASN A 158 15.89 -23.34 -4.96
N MET A 159 16.59 -22.22 -5.10
CA MET A 159 16.30 -21.20 -6.10
C MET A 159 16.93 -21.56 -7.44
N SER A 160 16.19 -21.34 -8.52
CA SER A 160 16.65 -21.59 -9.90
C SER A 160 15.86 -20.69 -10.89
N GLY A 161 16.33 -20.62 -12.13
CA GLY A 161 15.58 -20.00 -13.21
C GLY A 161 15.16 -18.55 -12.91
N THR A 162 13.87 -18.27 -13.03
CA THR A 162 13.29 -16.94 -12.80
C THR A 162 13.42 -16.50 -11.34
N ALA A 163 13.11 -17.40 -10.41
CA ALA A 163 13.18 -17.06 -8.98
C ALA A 163 14.60 -16.67 -8.54
N ASP A 164 15.63 -17.40 -8.99
CA ASP A 164 17.02 -17.06 -8.65
C ASP A 164 17.46 -15.70 -9.22
N LYS A 165 16.95 -15.34 -10.39
CA LYS A 165 17.28 -14.05 -11.02
C LYS A 165 16.59 -12.88 -10.37
N GLU A 166 15.34 -13.04 -9.97
CA GLU A 166 14.46 -11.93 -9.61
C GLU A 166 14.29 -11.73 -8.10
N ILE A 167 14.28 -12.82 -7.32
CA ILE A 167 13.91 -12.74 -5.90
C ILE A 167 15.07 -12.24 -5.05
N ALA A 168 14.81 -11.20 -4.27
CA ALA A 168 15.74 -10.69 -3.27
C ALA A 168 15.81 -11.58 -2.03
N GLN A 169 16.84 -11.42 -1.21
CA GLN A 169 17.17 -12.30 -0.08
C GLN A 169 16.88 -11.64 1.28
N GLY A 170 16.84 -12.44 2.33
CA GLY A 170 16.93 -11.97 3.70
C GLY A 170 15.63 -11.73 4.44
N THR A 171 14.49 -12.35 4.04
CA THR A 171 13.24 -12.24 4.80
C THR A 171 13.07 -13.34 5.84
N TYR A 172 12.09 -13.13 6.73
CA TYR A 172 11.71 -14.12 7.74
C TYR A 172 10.65 -15.11 7.23
N GLY A 173 9.92 -14.80 6.16
CA GLY A 173 8.90 -15.67 5.57
C GLY A 173 7.66 -15.83 6.44
N PHE A 174 7.28 -14.81 7.18
CA PHE A 174 6.04 -14.78 7.95
C PHE A 174 4.85 -14.32 7.08
N LEU A 175 3.65 -14.39 7.65
CA LEU A 175 2.41 -13.91 7.03
C LEU A 175 2.06 -14.63 5.71
N ASN A 176 2.35 -15.92 5.64
CA ASN A 176 1.96 -16.72 4.48
C ASN A 176 0.42 -16.84 4.38
N PRO A 177 -0.12 -16.90 3.15
CA PRO A 177 -1.54 -17.10 2.94
C PRO A 177 -2.03 -18.44 3.53
N ARG A 178 -3.28 -18.44 3.99
CA ARG A 178 -3.95 -19.64 4.49
C ARG A 178 -4.68 -20.34 3.35
N LYS A 179 -4.83 -21.67 3.48
CA LYS A 179 -5.60 -22.48 2.53
C LYS A 179 -7.02 -21.93 2.33
N SER A 180 -7.66 -21.44 3.39
CA SER A 180 -9.00 -20.87 3.31
C SER A 180 -9.10 -19.68 2.35
N LEU A 181 -8.05 -18.85 2.27
CA LEU A 181 -7.99 -17.75 1.31
C LEU A 181 -7.81 -18.29 -0.12
N TYR A 182 -6.94 -19.28 -0.30
CA TYR A 182 -6.76 -19.94 -1.60
C TYR A 182 -8.08 -20.52 -2.10
N ASP A 183 -8.78 -21.28 -1.24
CA ASP A 183 -10.07 -21.90 -1.57
C ASP A 183 -11.12 -20.84 -1.94
N ALA A 184 -11.15 -19.69 -1.26
CA ALA A 184 -12.07 -18.60 -1.58
C ALA A 184 -11.79 -18.01 -2.98
N PHE A 185 -10.53 -17.87 -3.37
CA PHE A 185 -10.18 -17.46 -4.73
C PHE A 185 -10.59 -18.51 -5.77
N VAL A 186 -10.31 -19.80 -5.49
CA VAL A 186 -10.73 -20.90 -6.39
C VAL A 186 -12.24 -20.93 -6.56
N GLN A 187 -12.98 -20.71 -5.48
CA GLN A 187 -14.44 -20.66 -5.54
C GLN A 187 -14.94 -19.47 -6.38
N ALA A 188 -14.27 -18.33 -6.30
CA ALA A 188 -14.71 -17.11 -6.97
C ALA A 188 -14.36 -17.07 -8.48
N GLU A 189 -13.20 -17.58 -8.86
CA GLU A 189 -12.65 -17.40 -10.22
C GLU A 189 -11.99 -18.68 -10.81
N GLY A 190 -12.07 -19.80 -10.11
CA GLY A 190 -11.45 -21.06 -10.51
C GLY A 190 -9.96 -21.16 -10.14
N PRO A 191 -9.38 -22.39 -10.29
CA PRO A 191 -7.98 -22.65 -9.91
C PRO A 191 -6.97 -21.89 -10.79
N ASP A 192 -7.39 -21.46 -11.97
CA ASP A 192 -6.61 -20.68 -12.94
C ASP A 192 -6.93 -19.19 -12.92
N GLY A 193 -7.66 -18.72 -11.89
CA GLY A 193 -8.10 -17.36 -11.77
C GLY A 193 -6.96 -16.34 -11.86
N TYR A 194 -7.19 -15.25 -12.60
CA TYR A 194 -6.18 -14.22 -12.83
C TYR A 194 -5.67 -13.61 -11.52
N ARG A 195 -6.58 -13.21 -10.63
CA ARG A 195 -6.22 -12.60 -9.36
C ARG A 195 -5.52 -13.59 -8.43
N LEU A 196 -5.93 -14.86 -8.44
CA LEU A 196 -5.30 -15.91 -7.65
C LEU A 196 -3.82 -16.03 -8.01
N LYS A 197 -3.51 -16.22 -9.31
CA LYS A 197 -2.14 -16.37 -9.81
C LYS A 197 -1.23 -15.20 -9.49
N HIS A 198 -1.78 -13.98 -9.47
CA HIS A 198 -1.03 -12.76 -9.14
C HIS A 198 -1.06 -12.41 -7.65
N THR A 199 -1.74 -13.19 -6.81
CA THR A 199 -1.81 -12.95 -5.35
C THR A 199 -0.96 -13.95 -4.58
N MET A 200 -1.10 -15.25 -4.89
CA MET A 200 -0.39 -16.30 -4.17
C MET A 200 -0.14 -17.53 -5.07
N LEU A 201 0.90 -18.27 -4.73
CA LEU A 201 1.25 -19.53 -5.38
C LEU A 201 1.21 -20.68 -4.37
N ASN A 202 0.83 -21.88 -4.82
CA ASN A 202 1.04 -23.11 -4.08
C ASN A 202 2.45 -23.67 -4.32
N GLU A 203 2.85 -24.73 -3.61
CA GLU A 203 4.20 -25.33 -3.72
C GLU A 203 4.57 -25.77 -5.14
N SER A 204 3.62 -26.32 -5.91
CA SER A 204 3.87 -26.71 -7.30
C SER A 204 4.17 -25.51 -8.19
N GLN A 205 3.34 -24.46 -8.07
CA GLN A 205 3.52 -23.22 -8.82
C GLN A 205 4.80 -22.48 -8.39
N MET A 206 5.16 -22.53 -7.09
CA MET A 206 6.44 -22.03 -6.61
C MET A 206 7.62 -22.75 -7.27
N ALA A 207 7.55 -24.08 -7.35
CA ALA A 207 8.58 -24.89 -8.01
C ALA A 207 8.69 -24.59 -9.52
N GLU A 208 7.57 -24.37 -10.20
CA GLU A 208 7.52 -23.96 -11.61
C GLU A 208 8.15 -22.56 -11.82
N TYR A 209 7.91 -21.62 -10.90
CA TYR A 209 8.56 -20.32 -10.90
C TYR A 209 10.07 -20.38 -10.63
N GLY A 210 10.55 -21.49 -10.04
CA GLY A 210 11.96 -21.75 -9.74
C GLY A 210 12.31 -21.69 -8.26
N ALA A 211 11.33 -21.65 -7.35
CA ALA A 211 11.53 -21.62 -5.91
C ALA A 211 11.00 -22.92 -5.26
N LYS A 212 11.78 -23.99 -5.35
CA LYS A 212 11.38 -25.30 -4.79
C LYS A 212 11.73 -25.38 -3.31
N VAL A 213 10.74 -25.72 -2.46
CA VAL A 213 10.98 -25.93 -1.02
C VAL A 213 12.05 -27.01 -0.82
N SER A 214 13.07 -26.71 -0.01
CA SER A 214 14.17 -27.63 0.26
C SER A 214 13.70 -28.80 1.13
N PRO A 215 14.16 -30.04 0.86
CA PRO A 215 13.76 -31.19 1.65
C PRO A 215 14.03 -31.01 3.15
N GLY A 216 13.05 -31.36 3.98
CA GLY A 216 13.16 -31.28 5.44
C GLY A 216 13.02 -29.86 6.02
N MET A 217 12.78 -28.84 5.20
CA MET A 217 12.53 -27.47 5.68
C MET A 217 11.05 -27.26 5.98
N ALA A 218 10.76 -26.80 7.20
CA ALA A 218 9.44 -26.32 7.57
C ALA A 218 9.40 -24.80 7.39
N VAL A 219 8.54 -24.32 6.50
CA VAL A 219 8.27 -22.88 6.38
C VAL A 219 7.28 -22.47 7.47
N TYR A 220 7.60 -21.49 8.28
CA TYR A 220 6.84 -21.07 9.46
C TYR A 220 5.36 -20.89 9.18
N GLY A 221 4.51 -21.69 9.85
CA GLY A 221 3.07 -21.59 9.79
C GLY A 221 2.49 -21.64 8.37
N CYS A 222 3.27 -22.10 7.39
CA CYS A 222 2.87 -22.19 6.01
C CYS A 222 2.04 -23.46 5.77
N GLU A 223 0.90 -23.30 5.11
CA GLU A 223 0.05 -24.40 4.66
C GLU A 223 0.34 -24.80 3.19
N GLY A 224 1.53 -24.47 2.67
CA GLY A 224 1.92 -24.72 1.28
C GLY A 224 1.48 -23.62 0.31
N TYR A 225 1.13 -22.45 0.82
CA TYR A 225 0.76 -21.28 0.02
C TYR A 225 1.67 -20.10 0.36
N PHE A 226 2.11 -19.39 -0.67
CA PHE A 226 3.12 -18.33 -0.57
C PHE A 226 2.60 -17.05 -1.21
N MET A 227 2.85 -15.91 -0.56
CA MET A 227 2.48 -14.60 -1.10
C MET A 227 3.28 -14.31 -2.37
N PHE A 228 2.59 -14.11 -3.49
CA PHE A 228 3.23 -13.75 -4.76
C PHE A 228 3.17 -12.24 -5.03
N LYS A 229 2.05 -11.63 -4.72
CA LYS A 229 1.77 -10.21 -4.94
C LYS A 229 2.83 -9.27 -4.34
N ASN A 230 3.30 -9.57 -3.14
CA ASN A 230 4.26 -8.75 -2.41
C ASN A 230 5.62 -9.46 -2.28
N ARG A 231 5.96 -10.34 -3.22
CA ARG A 231 7.31 -10.90 -3.25
C ARG A 231 8.34 -9.79 -3.43
N SER A 232 9.46 -9.89 -2.76
CA SER A 232 10.51 -8.88 -2.89
C SER A 232 11.39 -9.17 -4.09
N LEU A 233 11.40 -8.29 -5.06
CA LEU A 233 12.27 -8.40 -6.23
C LEU A 233 13.62 -7.71 -5.97
N LYS A 234 14.69 -8.20 -6.59
CA LYS A 234 16.00 -7.54 -6.58
C LYS A 234 15.93 -6.12 -7.12
N SER A 235 15.05 -5.90 -8.11
CA SER A 235 14.79 -4.58 -8.70
C SER A 235 14.12 -3.60 -7.75
N ASP A 236 13.48 -4.07 -6.67
CA ASP A 236 12.86 -3.23 -5.65
C ASP A 236 13.85 -2.80 -4.57
N CYS A 237 14.98 -3.53 -4.44
CA CYS A 237 15.96 -3.27 -3.42
C CYS A 237 16.78 -2.02 -3.74
N ILE A 238 17.08 -1.25 -2.72
CA ILE A 238 18.11 -0.23 -2.79
C ILE A 238 19.40 -0.96 -3.15
N MET A 239 20.03 -0.58 -4.25
CA MET A 239 21.19 -1.24 -4.83
C MET A 239 22.34 -1.31 -3.82
N ASP A 240 22.38 -2.37 -3.04
CA ASP A 240 23.54 -2.80 -2.29
C ASP A 240 24.04 -4.15 -2.86
N ALA A 241 25.19 -4.61 -2.42
CA ALA A 241 25.79 -5.85 -2.92
C ALA A 241 24.96 -7.10 -2.52
N SER A 242 24.05 -6.99 -1.58
CA SER A 242 23.32 -8.13 -0.99
C SER A 242 21.89 -8.28 -1.49
N TYR A 243 21.29 -7.27 -2.12
CA TYR A 243 19.87 -7.22 -2.42
C TYR A 243 19.01 -7.60 -1.21
N PHE A 244 19.30 -6.99 -0.06
CA PHE A 244 18.61 -7.30 1.16
C PHE A 244 17.18 -6.74 1.15
N GLN A 245 16.19 -7.58 1.39
CA GLN A 245 14.76 -7.25 1.26
C GLN A 245 14.27 -6.15 2.22
N GLY A 246 14.95 -5.93 3.34
CA GLY A 246 14.64 -4.83 4.25
C GLY A 246 14.97 -3.45 3.71
N PHE A 247 15.82 -3.35 2.67
CA PHE A 247 16.25 -2.11 2.04
C PHE A 247 15.61 -1.97 0.67
N GLN A 248 14.40 -1.47 0.63
CA GLN A 248 13.63 -1.29 -0.60
C GLN A 248 13.23 0.16 -0.81
N TYR A 249 13.00 0.53 -2.05
CA TYR A 249 12.43 1.83 -2.43
C TYR A 249 11.05 1.71 -3.08
N THR A 250 10.36 0.59 -2.82
CA THR A 250 8.97 0.42 -3.20
C THR A 250 8.08 1.32 -2.35
N ASP A 251 7.40 2.26 -2.96
CA ASP A 251 6.50 3.17 -2.27
C ASP A 251 5.33 2.42 -1.65
N ARG A 252 4.90 2.88 -0.48
CA ARG A 252 3.74 2.31 0.20
C ARG A 252 2.48 3.06 -0.21
N ARG A 253 1.60 2.39 -0.91
CA ARG A 253 0.33 2.94 -1.37
C ARG A 253 -0.63 3.13 -0.20
N ILE A 254 -1.00 4.39 0.05
CA ILE A 254 -1.94 4.78 1.11
C ILE A 254 -3.35 4.85 0.53
N MET A 255 -3.48 5.31 -0.72
CA MET A 255 -4.75 5.37 -1.45
C MET A 255 -4.52 5.11 -2.93
N ARG A 256 -5.41 4.33 -3.52
CA ARG A 256 -5.43 4.04 -4.97
C ARG A 256 -6.78 4.45 -5.58
N TYR A 257 -6.75 4.77 -6.86
CA TYR A 257 -7.96 5.12 -7.61
C TYR A 257 -9.00 3.98 -7.63
N ALA A 258 -8.57 2.73 -7.56
CA ALA A 258 -9.47 1.56 -7.49
C ALA A 258 -10.31 1.48 -6.20
N GLU A 259 -9.92 2.18 -5.13
CA GLU A 259 -10.69 2.22 -3.87
C GLU A 259 -11.92 3.11 -3.99
#